data_3bec2a53b89817603eab63da3e86efdf
#
_entry.id   3bec2a53b89817603eab63da3e86efdf
#
_cell.length_a   1.000
_cell.length_b   1.000
_cell.length_c   1.000
_cell.angle_alpha   90.00
_cell.angle_beta   90.00
_cell.angle_gamma   90.00
#
_symmetry.space_group_name_H-M   'P 1'
#
loop_
_entity.id
_entity.type
_entity.pdbx_description
1 polymer ?
#
loop_
_entity_poly.entity_id
_entity_poly.type
_entity_poly.pdbx_seq_one_letter_code
_entity_poly.pdbx_strand_id
1 'polypeptide(L)'
;MCIRDRINTDRSVGARLSGEIAKRYGNAGLAGSPIKVVLDGTAGQSFGVWNAGGVELYLTGDANDYVGKGMAGGKIVIKPHLGTAFSCNEATIIGNTCLYGATGGKLFAAGKAGERFAVRNSGTISVIEGAGDNACEYMTGGIVAILGATGVNFGAGMTGGFAYVLDENGDFQGRVNEESVEALSLKDLYIHQEHLRGLIAEHLEETGSAHAENILANFDEWIPKFYLIKPQAADLQTLLGHQSRSAAELRVQAQ
;
A
#
# COMPACT_ATOMS: atom_id res chain seq x y z
N MET A 1 -21.40 -12.48 -10.22
CA MET A 1 -20.55 -11.96 -9.13
C MET A 1 -21.22 -12.32 -7.82
N CYS A 2 -20.57 -13.07 -6.94
CA CYS A 2 -21.12 -13.38 -5.62
C CYS A 2 -20.49 -12.39 -4.63
N ILE A 3 -21.29 -11.49 -4.07
CA ILE A 3 -20.90 -10.67 -2.91
C ILE A 3 -21.17 -11.54 -1.68
N ARG A 4 -20.20 -11.61 -0.78
CA ARG A 4 -20.34 -12.33 0.48
C ARG A 4 -20.08 -11.40 1.64
N ASP A 5 -21.01 -11.34 2.57
CA ASP A 5 -20.87 -10.58 3.80
C ASP A 5 -19.72 -11.14 4.65
N ARG A 6 -18.94 -10.26 5.25
CA ARG A 6 -17.84 -10.58 6.17
C ARG A 6 -18.16 -10.09 7.57
N ILE A 7 -17.73 -10.86 8.54
CA ILE A 7 -17.77 -10.50 9.95
C ILE A 7 -16.37 -10.64 10.55
N ASN A 8 -16.09 -9.95 11.64
CA ASN A 8 -14.75 -9.87 12.25
C ASN A 8 -14.15 -11.24 12.65
N THR A 9 -14.93 -12.30 12.71
CA THR A 9 -14.45 -13.67 12.95
C THR A 9 -13.94 -14.36 11.69
N ASP A 10 -14.16 -13.80 10.50
CA ASP A 10 -13.72 -14.35 9.22
C ASP A 10 -12.24 -13.99 8.99
N ARG A 11 -11.34 -14.84 9.49
CA ARG A 11 -9.89 -14.66 9.42
C ARG A 11 -9.28 -15.27 8.18
N SER A 12 -8.12 -14.73 7.76
CA SER A 12 -7.27 -15.30 6.69
C SER A 12 -8.01 -15.51 5.37
N VAL A 13 -8.99 -14.65 5.08
CA VAL A 13 -9.75 -14.70 3.82
C VAL A 13 -8.78 -14.54 2.64
N GLY A 14 -8.91 -15.41 1.63
CA GLY A 14 -8.02 -15.45 0.47
C GLY A 14 -6.88 -16.46 0.56
N ALA A 15 -6.43 -16.85 1.77
CA ALA A 15 -5.27 -17.71 1.96
C ALA A 15 -5.41 -19.09 1.29
N ARG A 16 -6.57 -19.73 1.41
CA ARG A 16 -6.81 -21.03 0.78
C ARG A 16 -6.80 -20.96 -0.74
N LEU A 17 -7.42 -19.92 -1.31
CA LEU A 17 -7.41 -19.67 -2.75
C LEU A 17 -5.98 -19.44 -3.25
N SER A 18 -5.23 -18.59 -2.57
CA SER A 18 -3.82 -18.31 -2.87
C SER A 18 -2.96 -19.57 -2.77
N GLY A 19 -3.20 -20.43 -1.77
CA GLY A 19 -2.51 -21.71 -1.63
C GLY A 19 -2.77 -22.67 -2.78
N GLU A 20 -4.01 -22.76 -3.29
CA GLU A 20 -4.32 -23.58 -4.46
C GLU A 20 -3.69 -23.03 -5.76
N ILE A 21 -3.62 -21.71 -5.91
CA ILE A 21 -2.93 -21.08 -7.04
C ILE A 21 -1.43 -21.35 -6.95
N ALA A 22 -0.81 -21.14 -5.79
CA ALA A 22 0.62 -21.37 -5.59
C ALA A 22 1.03 -22.83 -5.86
N LYS A 23 0.19 -23.80 -5.47
CA LYS A 23 0.44 -25.23 -5.77
C LYS A 23 0.44 -25.53 -7.28
N ARG A 24 -0.40 -24.87 -8.06
CA ARG A 24 -0.58 -25.15 -9.49
C ARG A 24 0.34 -24.33 -10.38
N TYR A 25 0.62 -23.09 -10.01
CA TYR A 25 1.28 -22.10 -10.85
C TYR A 25 2.57 -21.53 -10.22
N GLY A 26 2.93 -21.97 -9.01
CA GLY A 26 4.12 -21.48 -8.33
C GLY A 26 4.09 -19.96 -8.09
N ASN A 27 5.24 -19.33 -8.16
CA ASN A 27 5.39 -17.89 -7.97
C ASN A 27 4.85 -17.04 -9.14
N ALA A 28 4.63 -17.65 -10.32
CA ALA A 28 4.06 -16.94 -11.48
C ALA A 28 2.58 -16.58 -11.25
N GLY A 29 1.87 -17.33 -10.42
CA GLY A 29 0.45 -17.11 -10.15
C GLY A 29 -0.43 -17.22 -11.39
N LEU A 30 -1.60 -16.60 -11.38
CA LEU A 30 -2.56 -16.52 -12.49
C LEU A 30 -2.43 -15.17 -13.22
N ALA A 31 -1.31 -14.94 -13.93
CA ALA A 31 -1.05 -13.65 -14.56
C ALA A 31 -2.06 -13.25 -15.67
N GLY A 32 -2.63 -14.23 -16.39
CA GLY A 32 -3.48 -13.97 -17.58
C GLY A 32 -4.99 -13.89 -17.30
N SER A 33 -5.47 -14.30 -16.12
CA SER A 33 -6.90 -14.33 -15.79
C SER A 33 -7.10 -14.21 -14.28
N PRO A 34 -7.07 -13.01 -13.72
CA PRO A 34 -7.19 -12.82 -12.29
C PRO A 34 -8.56 -13.26 -11.76
N ILE A 35 -8.56 -13.86 -10.59
CA ILE A 35 -9.78 -14.20 -9.85
C ILE A 35 -10.14 -13.01 -8.96
N LYS A 36 -11.23 -12.35 -9.31
CA LYS A 36 -11.77 -11.23 -8.53
C LYS A 36 -12.78 -11.74 -7.49
N VAL A 37 -12.53 -11.43 -6.23
CA VAL A 37 -13.42 -11.75 -5.10
C VAL A 37 -13.93 -10.45 -4.50
N VAL A 38 -15.25 -10.26 -4.50
CA VAL A 38 -15.89 -9.06 -3.95
C VAL A 38 -16.60 -9.42 -2.66
N LEU A 39 -16.34 -8.66 -1.62
CA LEU A 39 -16.73 -8.90 -0.24
C LEU A 39 -17.32 -7.62 0.35
N ASP A 40 -18.19 -7.76 1.33
CA ASP A 40 -18.84 -6.67 2.05
C ASP A 40 -18.79 -6.93 3.57
N GLY A 41 -18.63 -5.88 4.37
CA GLY A 41 -18.59 -5.94 5.83
C GLY A 41 -17.21 -5.82 6.45
N THR A 42 -17.01 -6.36 7.64
CA THR A 42 -15.76 -6.30 8.40
C THR A 42 -14.98 -7.61 8.23
N ALA A 43 -13.81 -7.55 7.64
CA ALA A 43 -12.92 -8.71 7.58
C ALA A 43 -12.09 -8.81 8.87
N GLY A 44 -11.97 -10.03 9.39
CA GLY A 44 -11.12 -10.32 10.54
C GLY A 44 -9.63 -10.26 10.21
N GLN A 45 -8.79 -10.68 11.16
CA GLN A 45 -7.33 -10.64 11.02
C GLN A 45 -6.82 -11.39 9.79
N SER A 46 -5.73 -10.85 9.22
CA SER A 46 -4.99 -11.48 8.12
C SER A 46 -5.79 -11.60 6.83
N PHE A 47 -6.64 -10.62 6.53
CA PHE A 47 -7.30 -10.51 5.23
C PHE A 47 -6.26 -10.43 4.11
N GLY A 48 -6.34 -11.30 3.12
CA GLY A 48 -5.36 -11.36 2.03
C GLY A 48 -3.96 -11.84 2.44
N VAL A 49 -3.81 -12.55 3.57
CA VAL A 49 -2.53 -13.16 3.95
C VAL A 49 -2.04 -14.11 2.86
N TRP A 50 -0.74 -13.98 2.49
CA TRP A 50 -0.08 -14.73 1.42
C TRP A 50 -0.80 -14.63 0.06
N ASN A 51 -1.43 -13.48 -0.22
CA ASN A 51 -2.13 -13.27 -1.49
C ASN A 51 -1.21 -13.56 -2.67
N ALA A 52 -1.66 -14.45 -3.56
CA ALA A 52 -0.89 -14.89 -4.71
C ALA A 52 -1.14 -14.00 -5.94
N GLY A 53 -0.23 -14.00 -6.89
CA GLY A 53 -0.42 -13.37 -8.20
C GLY A 53 -1.70 -13.87 -8.88
N GLY A 54 -2.55 -12.95 -9.36
CA GLY A 54 -3.84 -13.26 -9.97
C GLY A 54 -5.00 -13.42 -9.00
N VAL A 55 -4.82 -13.13 -7.70
CA VAL A 55 -5.94 -13.00 -6.74
C VAL A 55 -6.19 -11.52 -6.48
N GLU A 56 -7.40 -11.07 -6.73
CA GLU A 56 -7.85 -9.71 -6.46
C GLU A 56 -8.98 -9.72 -5.44
N LEU A 57 -8.73 -9.15 -4.26
CA LEU A 57 -9.68 -9.06 -3.15
C LEU A 57 -10.21 -7.63 -3.04
N TYR A 58 -11.50 -7.45 -3.19
CA TYR A 58 -12.19 -6.17 -3.02
C TYR A 58 -13.10 -6.25 -1.80
N LEU A 59 -12.89 -5.39 -0.82
CA LEU A 59 -13.69 -5.31 0.39
C LEU A 59 -14.33 -3.93 0.50
N THR A 60 -15.66 -3.88 0.55
CA THR A 60 -16.40 -2.69 0.99
C THR A 60 -16.65 -2.83 2.49
N GLY A 61 -16.01 -1.99 3.28
CA GLY A 61 -16.03 -2.04 4.74
C GLY A 61 -14.65 -1.79 5.34
N ASP A 62 -14.26 -2.57 6.32
CA ASP A 62 -13.01 -2.47 7.04
C ASP A 62 -12.39 -3.84 7.29
N ALA A 63 -11.10 -3.87 7.63
CA ALA A 63 -10.38 -5.08 7.97
C ALA A 63 -9.49 -4.88 9.20
N ASN A 64 -9.30 -5.97 9.94
CA ASN A 64 -8.50 -5.99 11.16
C ASN A 64 -6.99 -6.04 10.86
N ASP A 65 -6.15 -6.45 11.82
CA ASP A 65 -4.70 -6.47 11.70
C ASP A 65 -4.19 -7.43 10.63
N TYR A 66 -2.94 -7.21 10.20
CA TYR A 66 -2.19 -8.08 9.27
C TYR A 66 -2.78 -8.22 7.86
N VAL A 67 -3.52 -7.22 7.36
CA VAL A 67 -3.95 -7.21 5.94
C VAL A 67 -2.74 -7.37 5.03
N GLY A 68 -2.83 -8.29 4.07
CA GLY A 68 -1.77 -8.53 3.08
C GLY A 68 -0.45 -9.03 3.65
N LYS A 69 -0.42 -9.55 4.90
CA LYS A 69 0.80 -10.13 5.48
C LYS A 69 1.39 -11.19 4.55
N GLY A 70 2.67 -11.02 4.18
CA GLY A 70 3.38 -11.95 3.32
C GLY A 70 2.78 -12.11 1.92
N MET A 71 1.98 -11.15 1.42
CA MET A 71 1.46 -11.23 0.06
C MET A 71 2.62 -11.20 -0.94
N ALA A 72 2.50 -11.99 -2.00
CA ALA A 72 3.52 -12.12 -3.04
C ALA A 72 3.04 -11.59 -4.40
N GLY A 73 1.77 -11.20 -4.52
CA GLY A 73 1.20 -10.69 -5.76
C GLY A 73 -0.29 -10.38 -5.65
N GLY A 74 -0.91 -10.13 -6.79
CA GLY A 74 -2.33 -9.81 -6.86
C GLY A 74 -2.66 -8.41 -6.34
N LYS A 75 -3.90 -8.21 -5.92
CA LYS A 75 -4.40 -6.90 -5.50
C LYS A 75 -5.33 -7.02 -4.29
N ILE A 76 -5.23 -6.08 -3.37
CA ILE A 76 -6.16 -5.91 -2.25
C ILE A 76 -6.69 -4.48 -2.31
N VAL A 77 -8.01 -4.32 -2.33
CA VAL A 77 -8.70 -3.03 -2.32
C VAL A 77 -9.67 -3.01 -1.15
N ILE A 78 -9.56 -2.02 -0.28
CA ILE A 78 -10.44 -1.82 0.87
C ILE A 78 -10.96 -0.40 0.84
N LYS A 79 -12.28 -0.26 0.90
CA LYS A 79 -12.94 1.04 0.91
C LYS A 79 -14.17 1.04 1.81
N PRO A 80 -14.49 2.14 2.49
CA PRO A 80 -15.69 2.23 3.30
C PRO A 80 -16.96 2.15 2.44
N HIS A 81 -18.08 1.89 3.08
CA HIS A 81 -19.39 1.96 2.43
C HIS A 81 -19.69 3.36 1.90
N LEU A 82 -20.37 3.45 0.77
CA LEU A 82 -20.89 4.71 0.27
C LEU A 82 -21.87 5.31 1.27
N GLY A 83 -21.71 6.60 1.56
CA GLY A 83 -22.58 7.33 2.49
C GLY A 83 -22.22 7.17 3.97
N THR A 84 -21.01 6.69 4.30
CA THR A 84 -20.48 6.78 5.66
C THR A 84 -20.43 8.24 6.13
N ALA A 85 -20.74 8.48 7.40
CA ALA A 85 -20.81 9.83 7.96
C ALA A 85 -19.43 10.45 8.27
N PHE A 86 -18.34 9.75 8.02
CA PHE A 86 -16.97 10.18 8.28
C PHE A 86 -16.19 10.41 6.99
N SER A 87 -15.20 11.29 7.03
CA SER A 87 -14.23 11.45 5.96
C SER A 87 -13.28 10.24 5.94
N CYS A 88 -13.11 9.60 4.79
CA CYS A 88 -12.32 8.37 4.67
C CYS A 88 -10.89 8.55 5.19
N ASN A 89 -10.25 9.68 4.87
CA ASN A 89 -8.91 10.03 5.32
C ASN A 89 -8.77 10.30 6.83
N GLU A 90 -9.87 10.32 7.59
CA GLU A 90 -9.86 10.49 9.05
C GLU A 90 -10.08 9.17 9.80
N ALA A 91 -10.63 8.16 9.14
CA ALA A 91 -10.98 6.88 9.75
C ALA A 91 -9.92 5.80 9.50
N THR A 92 -9.63 5.01 10.52
CA THR A 92 -8.80 3.80 10.39
C THR A 92 -9.65 2.65 9.87
N ILE A 93 -9.37 2.17 8.65
CA ILE A 93 -10.13 1.10 8.00
C ILE A 93 -9.34 -0.21 7.88
N ILE A 94 -8.05 -0.20 8.13
CA ILE A 94 -7.21 -1.39 8.26
C ILE A 94 -6.39 -1.30 9.53
N GLY A 95 -6.24 -2.43 10.22
CA GLY A 95 -5.59 -2.48 11.52
C GLY A 95 -4.06 -2.35 11.46
N ASN A 96 -3.41 -2.91 12.48
CA ASN A 96 -1.97 -2.81 12.65
C ASN A 96 -1.20 -3.83 11.79
N THR A 97 0.07 -3.53 11.53
CA THR A 97 1.05 -4.45 10.93
C THR A 97 0.61 -4.98 9.55
N CYS A 98 -0.15 -4.20 8.80
CA CYS A 98 -0.55 -4.53 7.44
C CYS A 98 0.67 -4.54 6.51
N LEU A 99 0.67 -5.41 5.49
CA LEU A 99 1.79 -5.66 4.55
C LEU A 99 3.07 -6.19 5.21
N TYR A 100 3.03 -6.72 6.43
CA TYR A 100 4.21 -7.29 7.07
C TYR A 100 4.88 -8.35 6.19
N GLY A 101 6.14 -8.10 5.79
CA GLY A 101 6.91 -9.02 4.98
C GLY A 101 6.32 -9.30 3.60
N ALA A 102 5.52 -8.40 3.06
CA ALA A 102 4.96 -8.53 1.72
C ALA A 102 6.07 -8.36 0.65
N THR A 103 6.03 -9.18 -0.41
CA THR A 103 7.07 -9.26 -1.42
C THR A 103 6.63 -8.82 -2.81
N GLY A 104 5.33 -8.57 -3.02
CA GLY A 104 4.79 -8.11 -4.30
C GLY A 104 3.29 -7.87 -4.25
N GLY A 105 2.73 -7.41 -5.36
CA GLY A 105 1.32 -7.06 -5.47
C GLY A 105 1.02 -5.61 -5.15
N LYS A 106 -0.28 -5.29 -5.03
CA LYS A 106 -0.76 -3.94 -4.76
C LYS A 106 -1.79 -3.92 -3.63
N LEU A 107 -1.76 -2.88 -2.79
CA LEU A 107 -2.78 -2.61 -1.78
C LEU A 107 -3.26 -1.17 -1.90
N PHE A 108 -4.58 -0.99 -1.99
CA PHE A 108 -5.25 0.31 -1.96
C PHE A 108 -6.26 0.33 -0.82
N ALA A 109 -6.13 1.27 0.11
CA ALA A 109 -7.08 1.43 1.20
C ALA A 109 -7.51 2.90 1.32
N ALA A 110 -8.80 3.18 1.05
CA ALA A 110 -9.37 4.52 1.21
C ALA A 110 -9.66 4.81 2.67
N GLY A 111 -8.61 5.06 3.43
CA GLY A 111 -8.59 5.38 4.85
C GLY A 111 -7.23 5.09 5.47
N LYS A 112 -7.14 5.28 6.78
CA LYS A 112 -5.89 5.10 7.54
C LYS A 112 -5.62 3.64 7.84
N ALA A 113 -4.32 3.31 7.93
CA ALA A 113 -3.83 2.10 8.57
C ALA A 113 -3.48 2.36 10.03
N GLY A 114 -3.49 1.31 10.84
CA GLY A 114 -2.97 1.34 12.19
C GLY A 114 -1.44 1.47 12.22
N GLU A 115 -0.84 1.07 13.34
CA GLU A 115 0.60 1.11 13.54
C GLU A 115 1.34 0.06 12.71
N ARG A 116 2.63 0.32 12.46
CA ARG A 116 3.56 -0.63 11.81
C ARG A 116 3.13 -1.02 10.39
N PHE A 117 2.53 -0.11 9.65
CA PHE A 117 2.19 -0.32 8.25
C PHE A 117 3.44 -0.55 7.40
N ALA A 118 3.40 -1.54 6.51
CA ALA A 118 4.49 -1.90 5.59
C ALA A 118 5.83 -2.29 6.25
N VAL A 119 5.81 -2.73 7.52
CA VAL A 119 7.00 -3.27 8.18
C VAL A 119 7.54 -4.46 7.40
N ARG A 120 8.86 -4.40 7.05
CA ARG A 120 9.53 -5.41 6.22
C ARG A 120 8.89 -5.64 4.84
N ASN A 121 8.17 -4.65 4.31
CA ASN A 121 7.75 -4.70 2.91
C ASN A 121 9.00 -4.74 2.01
N SER A 122 9.03 -5.64 1.04
CA SER A 122 10.16 -5.80 0.13
C SER A 122 9.79 -5.68 -1.36
N GLY A 123 8.49 -5.47 -1.70
CA GLY A 123 8.10 -5.39 -3.11
C GLY A 123 6.68 -4.95 -3.39
N THR A 124 5.82 -4.84 -2.38
CA THR A 124 4.43 -4.40 -2.58
C THR A 124 4.35 -2.90 -2.83
N ILE A 125 3.48 -2.50 -3.74
CA ILE A 125 3.09 -1.10 -3.97
C ILE A 125 1.79 -0.85 -3.20
N SER A 126 1.74 0.24 -2.44
CA SER A 126 0.54 0.55 -1.66
C SER A 126 0.23 2.03 -1.60
N VAL A 127 -1.07 2.34 -1.56
CA VAL A 127 -1.59 3.69 -1.31
C VAL A 127 -2.62 3.63 -0.19
N ILE A 128 -2.42 4.44 0.84
CA ILE A 128 -3.31 4.60 2.00
C ILE A 128 -3.46 6.09 2.36
N GLU A 129 -4.41 6.43 3.21
CA GLU A 129 -4.71 7.84 3.52
C GLU A 129 -4.24 8.29 4.91
N GLY A 130 -3.39 7.50 5.54
CA GLY A 130 -2.73 7.80 6.80
C GLY A 130 -2.18 6.53 7.46
N ALA A 131 -1.26 6.69 8.41
CA ALA A 131 -0.68 5.56 9.15
C ALA A 131 -0.38 5.92 10.60
N GLY A 132 -0.37 4.92 11.48
CA GLY A 132 0.10 5.05 12.85
C GLY A 132 1.63 5.08 12.94
N ASP A 133 2.15 4.83 14.15
CA ASP A 133 3.57 4.84 14.46
C ASP A 133 4.33 3.71 13.75
N ASN A 134 5.64 3.90 13.54
CA ASN A 134 6.57 2.91 12.99
C ASN A 134 6.22 2.42 11.56
N ALA A 135 5.56 3.23 10.74
CA ALA A 135 5.31 2.89 9.34
C ALA A 135 6.63 2.75 8.56
N CYS A 136 6.67 1.80 7.62
CA CYS A 136 7.85 1.45 6.80
C CYS A 136 9.10 1.00 7.60
N GLU A 137 8.94 0.60 8.86
CA GLU A 137 10.04 0.08 9.69
C GLU A 137 10.65 -1.18 9.04
N TYR A 138 11.98 -1.19 8.90
CA TYR A 138 12.75 -2.27 8.23
C TYR A 138 12.28 -2.60 6.81
N MET A 139 11.66 -1.68 6.10
CA MET A 139 11.30 -1.86 4.70
C MET A 139 12.54 -2.03 3.84
N THR A 140 12.54 -3.01 2.95
CA THR A 140 13.68 -3.37 2.09
C THR A 140 13.41 -3.21 0.60
N GLY A 141 12.17 -2.89 0.22
CA GLY A 141 11.76 -2.68 -1.17
C GLY A 141 10.28 -2.32 -1.27
N GLY A 142 9.80 -2.14 -2.48
CA GLY A 142 8.43 -1.71 -2.75
C GLY A 142 8.22 -0.20 -2.66
N ILE A 143 6.97 0.24 -2.78
CA ILE A 143 6.57 1.64 -2.72
C ILE A 143 5.38 1.82 -1.81
N VAL A 144 5.44 2.85 -0.98
CA VAL A 144 4.34 3.25 -0.12
C VAL A 144 3.97 4.70 -0.40
N ALA A 145 2.70 4.98 -0.69
CA ALA A 145 2.18 6.35 -0.72
C ALA A 145 1.17 6.53 0.41
N ILE A 146 1.39 7.53 1.25
CA ILE A 146 0.51 7.89 2.36
C ILE A 146 -0.02 9.29 2.10
N LEU A 147 -1.31 9.38 1.84
CA LEU A 147 -2.00 10.61 1.45
C LEU A 147 -2.49 11.41 2.67
N GLY A 148 -1.81 11.33 3.79
CA GLY A 148 -2.16 12.02 5.02
C GLY A 148 -1.15 11.79 6.14
N ALA A 149 -1.54 12.10 7.37
CA ALA A 149 -0.66 12.09 8.53
C ALA A 149 -0.11 10.70 8.87
N THR A 150 1.10 10.66 9.40
CA THR A 150 1.73 9.47 9.96
C THR A 150 1.99 9.65 11.46
N GLY A 151 2.20 8.54 12.17
CA GLY A 151 2.76 8.55 13.52
C GLY A 151 4.27 8.81 13.51
N VAL A 152 4.92 8.59 14.65
CA VAL A 152 6.35 8.81 14.87
C VAL A 152 7.20 7.63 14.40
N ASN A 153 8.53 7.85 14.37
CA ASN A 153 9.55 6.84 14.03
C ASN A 153 9.38 6.24 12.63
N PHE A 154 8.94 7.06 11.68
CA PHE A 154 8.74 6.63 10.29
C PHE A 154 10.05 6.18 9.65
N GLY A 155 10.04 5.03 8.98
CA GLY A 155 11.16 4.52 8.21
C GLY A 155 12.34 4.00 9.03
N ALA A 156 12.17 3.73 10.33
CA ALA A 156 13.23 3.19 11.17
C ALA A 156 13.81 1.90 10.60
N GLY A 157 15.13 1.84 10.42
CA GLY A 157 15.84 0.68 9.85
C GLY A 157 15.51 0.38 8.38
N MET A 158 14.89 1.30 7.66
CA MET A 158 14.59 1.14 6.24
C MET A 158 15.87 1.09 5.41
N THR A 159 16.02 0.09 4.55
CA THR A 159 17.22 -0.14 3.74
C THR A 159 16.97 -0.19 2.24
N GLY A 160 15.70 -0.22 1.81
CA GLY A 160 15.34 -0.24 0.39
C GLY A 160 13.89 0.15 0.15
N GLY A 161 13.54 0.33 -1.12
CA GLY A 161 12.28 0.94 -1.50
C GLY A 161 12.23 2.43 -1.21
N PHE A 162 11.06 3.04 -1.32
CA PHE A 162 10.83 4.44 -0.97
C PHE A 162 9.36 4.70 -0.65
N ALA A 163 9.10 5.84 -0.02
CA ALA A 163 7.74 6.24 0.29
C ALA A 163 7.46 7.69 -0.13
N TYR A 164 6.19 7.98 -0.43
CA TYR A 164 5.65 9.33 -0.53
C TYR A 164 4.75 9.58 0.67
N VAL A 165 4.90 10.71 1.32
CA VAL A 165 4.08 11.09 2.49
C VAL A 165 3.58 12.51 2.32
N LEU A 166 2.27 12.71 2.48
CA LEU A 166 1.65 14.03 2.54
C LEU A 166 1.76 14.59 3.96
N ASP A 167 2.39 15.73 4.08
CA ASP A 167 2.50 16.51 5.32
C ASP A 167 1.57 17.72 5.26
N GLU A 168 0.33 17.52 5.66
CA GLU A 168 -0.66 18.60 5.68
C GLU A 168 -0.36 19.65 6.75
N ASN A 169 0.22 19.22 7.88
CA ASN A 169 0.39 20.03 9.08
C ASN A 169 1.78 20.68 9.22
N GLY A 170 2.76 20.27 8.42
CA GLY A 170 4.14 20.76 8.48
C GLY A 170 4.93 20.17 9.66
N ASP A 171 4.55 19.00 10.19
CA ASP A 171 5.20 18.36 11.34
C ASP A 171 5.86 17.02 11.04
N PHE A 172 5.79 16.55 9.81
CA PHE A 172 6.28 15.23 9.41
C PHE A 172 7.79 15.05 9.61
N GLN A 173 8.59 16.07 9.38
CA GLN A 173 10.04 15.97 9.58
C GLN A 173 10.42 15.57 11.02
N GLY A 174 9.68 16.03 12.02
CA GLY A 174 9.88 15.62 13.41
C GLY A 174 9.44 14.18 13.72
N ARG A 175 8.82 13.48 12.76
CA ARG A 175 8.32 12.12 12.90
C ARG A 175 9.17 11.08 12.19
N VAL A 176 10.11 11.51 11.35
CA VAL A 176 10.99 10.66 10.53
C VAL A 176 12.17 10.15 11.38
N ASN A 177 12.55 8.89 11.16
CA ASN A 177 13.78 8.36 11.74
C ASN A 177 14.99 8.79 10.89
N GLU A 178 15.58 9.92 11.24
CA GLU A 178 16.68 10.55 10.48
C GLU A 178 17.97 9.71 10.46
N GLU A 179 18.13 8.74 11.36
CA GLU A 179 19.29 7.83 11.31
C GLU A 179 19.22 6.84 10.13
N SER A 180 18.01 6.54 9.66
CA SER A 180 17.79 5.51 8.65
C SER A 180 17.41 6.06 7.29
N VAL A 181 16.66 7.17 7.25
CA VAL A 181 16.07 7.70 6.02
C VAL A 181 16.26 9.20 5.87
N GLU A 182 16.16 9.65 4.64
CA GLU A 182 16.16 11.05 4.24
C GLU A 182 14.78 11.42 3.67
N ALA A 183 14.23 12.55 4.10
CA ALA A 183 12.99 13.12 3.60
C ALA A 183 13.28 14.30 2.66
N LEU A 184 12.96 14.15 1.39
CA LEU A 184 13.18 15.14 0.34
C LEU A 184 11.83 15.76 -0.08
N SER A 185 11.77 17.09 -0.19
CA SER A 185 10.59 17.74 -0.76
C SER A 185 10.38 17.31 -2.22
N LEU A 186 9.14 17.03 -2.59
CA LEU A 186 8.80 16.67 -3.97
C LEU A 186 8.83 17.84 -4.94
N LYS A 187 8.93 19.08 -4.45
CA LYS A 187 8.77 20.31 -5.26
C LYS A 187 9.56 20.33 -6.56
N ASP A 188 10.80 19.83 -6.55
CA ASP A 188 11.71 19.85 -7.70
C ASP A 188 11.98 18.45 -8.28
N LEU A 189 11.21 17.43 -7.87
CA LEU A 189 11.39 16.04 -8.27
C LEU A 189 10.34 15.61 -9.29
N TYR A 190 10.32 16.20 -10.49
CA TYR A 190 9.27 16.05 -11.50
C TYR A 190 8.96 14.59 -11.87
N ILE A 191 9.96 13.72 -12.00
CA ILE A 191 9.74 12.30 -12.33
C ILE A 191 8.97 11.60 -11.20
N HIS A 192 9.29 11.92 -9.94
CA HIS A 192 8.60 11.39 -8.77
C HIS A 192 7.20 11.99 -8.60
N GLN A 193 6.98 13.25 -8.99
CA GLN A 193 5.65 13.87 -9.02
C GLN A 193 4.72 13.12 -9.98
N GLU A 194 5.16 12.86 -11.21
CA GLU A 194 4.38 12.11 -12.19
C GLU A 194 4.13 10.66 -11.75
N HIS A 195 5.11 10.02 -11.14
CA HIS A 195 4.94 8.69 -10.58
C HIS A 195 3.90 8.69 -9.44
N LEU A 196 3.98 9.64 -8.50
CA LEU A 196 2.99 9.80 -7.43
C LEU A 196 1.58 10.08 -8.00
N ARG A 197 1.48 10.97 -9.00
CA ARG A 197 0.21 11.25 -9.69
C ARG A 197 -0.42 9.98 -10.23
N GLY A 198 0.36 9.11 -10.85
CA GLY A 198 -0.08 7.81 -11.36
C GLY A 198 -0.59 6.88 -10.25
N LEU A 199 0.11 6.81 -9.10
CA LEU A 199 -0.31 6.00 -7.95
C LEU A 199 -1.63 6.50 -7.34
N ILE A 200 -1.79 7.82 -7.21
CA ILE A 200 -3.03 8.43 -6.68
C ILE A 200 -4.18 8.21 -7.67
N ALA A 201 -3.94 8.31 -8.98
CA ALA A 201 -4.96 8.04 -9.99
C ALA A 201 -5.44 6.58 -9.95
N GLU A 202 -4.53 5.62 -9.83
CA GLU A 202 -4.88 4.21 -9.67
C GLU A 202 -5.66 3.97 -8.35
N HIS A 203 -5.25 4.61 -7.26
CA HIS A 203 -5.96 4.54 -5.99
C HIS A 203 -7.40 5.08 -6.11
N LEU A 204 -7.57 6.23 -6.77
CA LEU A 204 -8.90 6.79 -7.04
C LEU A 204 -9.77 5.84 -7.88
N GLU A 205 -9.21 5.28 -8.95
CA GLU A 205 -9.92 4.33 -9.82
C GLU A 205 -10.41 3.09 -9.04
N GLU A 206 -9.58 2.54 -8.18
CA GLU A 206 -9.90 1.32 -7.43
C GLU A 206 -10.85 1.56 -6.25
N THR A 207 -10.72 2.70 -5.58
CA THR A 207 -11.43 2.96 -4.32
C THR A 207 -12.58 3.96 -4.45
N GLY A 208 -12.50 4.90 -5.38
CA GLY A 208 -13.40 6.05 -5.44
C GLY A 208 -13.17 7.06 -4.31
N SER A 209 -11.94 7.17 -3.79
CA SER A 209 -11.61 8.08 -2.69
C SER A 209 -11.81 9.55 -3.07
N ALA A 210 -12.68 10.24 -2.35
CA ALA A 210 -12.88 11.69 -2.51
C ALA A 210 -11.64 12.51 -2.10
N HIS A 211 -10.82 11.98 -1.16
CA HIS A 211 -9.57 12.61 -0.77
C HIS A 211 -8.53 12.55 -1.89
N ALA A 212 -8.37 11.38 -2.52
CA ALA A 212 -7.51 11.21 -3.68
C ALA A 212 -7.97 12.07 -4.88
N GLU A 213 -9.28 12.17 -5.11
CA GLU A 213 -9.86 13.03 -6.14
C GLU A 213 -9.50 14.51 -5.90
N ASN A 214 -9.66 14.98 -4.65
CA ASN A 214 -9.28 16.35 -4.28
C ASN A 214 -7.80 16.64 -4.48
N ILE A 215 -6.92 15.70 -4.09
CA ILE A 215 -5.46 15.84 -4.31
C ILE A 215 -5.15 15.92 -5.80
N LEU A 216 -5.74 15.07 -6.63
CA LEU A 216 -5.51 15.09 -8.08
C LEU A 216 -6.04 16.35 -8.75
N ALA A 217 -7.20 16.83 -8.34
CA ALA A 217 -7.80 18.06 -8.89
C ALA A 217 -6.96 19.31 -8.59
N ASN A 218 -6.24 19.33 -7.48
CA ASN A 218 -5.42 20.46 -7.02
C ASN A 218 -3.94 20.05 -6.85
N PHE A 219 -3.44 19.16 -7.69
CA PHE A 219 -2.17 18.47 -7.51
C PHE A 219 -0.98 19.42 -7.29
N ASP A 220 -0.90 20.49 -8.07
CA ASP A 220 0.19 21.46 -7.98
C ASP A 220 0.22 22.23 -6.65
N GLU A 221 -0.95 22.39 -6.01
CA GLU A 221 -1.06 22.99 -4.67
C GLU A 221 -0.62 22.03 -3.56
N TRP A 222 -0.79 20.72 -3.79
CA TRP A 222 -0.43 19.68 -2.83
C TRP A 222 1.04 19.27 -2.91
N ILE A 223 1.66 19.30 -4.09
CA ILE A 223 3.06 18.88 -4.30
C ILE A 223 4.05 19.48 -3.31
N PRO A 224 4.00 20.77 -2.95
CA PRO A 224 4.95 21.34 -1.98
C PRO A 224 4.86 20.73 -0.58
N LYS A 225 3.76 20.03 -0.26
CA LYS A 225 3.52 19.35 1.02
C LYS A 225 3.90 17.87 0.99
N PHE A 226 4.25 17.33 -0.19
CA PHE A 226 4.69 15.95 -0.28
C PHE A 226 6.19 15.82 -0.07
N TYR A 227 6.55 14.76 0.66
CA TYR A 227 7.92 14.31 0.82
C TYR A 227 8.14 12.96 0.16
N LEU A 228 9.31 12.80 -0.47
CA LEU A 228 9.88 11.51 -0.85
C LEU A 228 10.80 11.05 0.27
N ILE A 229 10.54 9.88 0.82
CA ILE A 229 11.36 9.26 1.85
C ILE A 229 12.11 8.09 1.23
N LYS A 230 13.44 8.10 1.36
CA LYS A 230 14.33 7.06 0.87
C LYS A 230 15.35 6.68 1.94
N PRO A 231 15.91 5.44 1.90
CA PRO A 231 17.08 5.11 2.71
C PRO A 231 18.21 6.11 2.46
N GLN A 232 18.98 6.48 3.49
CA GLN A 232 20.09 7.42 3.35
C GLN A 232 21.10 6.97 2.29
N ALA A 233 21.41 5.67 2.23
CA ALA A 233 22.36 5.10 1.29
C ALA A 233 21.81 4.92 -0.15
N ALA A 234 20.51 5.12 -0.39
CA ALA A 234 19.91 4.93 -1.71
C ALA A 234 20.15 6.13 -2.62
N ASP A 235 20.55 5.86 -3.87
CA ASP A 235 20.63 6.88 -4.89
C ASP A 235 19.25 7.22 -5.45
N LEU A 236 18.89 8.51 -5.40
CA LEU A 236 17.61 9.03 -5.89
C LEU A 236 17.33 8.65 -7.36
N GLN A 237 18.36 8.67 -8.21
CA GLN A 237 18.20 8.39 -9.63
C GLN A 237 17.85 6.93 -9.92
N THR A 238 18.17 6.01 -9.02
CA THR A 238 17.94 4.57 -9.21
C THR A 238 16.62 4.08 -8.64
N LEU A 239 15.93 4.87 -7.80
CA LEU A 239 14.73 4.44 -7.08
C LEU A 239 13.62 3.91 -8.02
N LEU A 240 13.33 4.63 -9.10
CA LEU A 240 12.32 4.21 -10.08
C LEU A 240 12.86 3.18 -11.08
N GLY A 241 14.19 3.13 -11.32
CA GLY A 241 14.82 2.20 -12.25
C GLY A 241 14.87 0.76 -11.77
N HIS A 242 14.89 0.51 -10.47
CA HIS A 242 14.85 -0.84 -9.91
C HIS A 242 13.51 -1.56 -10.13
N GLN A 243 12.43 -0.84 -10.31
CA GLN A 243 11.10 -1.43 -10.53
C GLN A 243 10.92 -2.00 -11.94
N SER A 244 11.51 -1.39 -12.95
CA SER A 244 11.49 -1.92 -14.32
C SER A 244 12.28 -3.23 -14.44
N ARG A 245 13.30 -3.42 -13.60
CA ARG A 245 14.08 -4.67 -13.56
C ARG A 245 13.35 -5.80 -12.86
N SER A 246 12.74 -5.57 -11.70
CA SER A 246 12.02 -6.61 -10.97
C SER A 246 10.80 -7.15 -11.76
N ALA A 247 10.09 -6.29 -12.47
CA ALA A 247 8.98 -6.71 -13.33
C ALA A 247 9.45 -7.46 -14.59
N ALA A 248 10.64 -7.14 -15.12
CA ALA A 248 11.23 -7.83 -16.27
C ALA A 248 11.84 -9.19 -15.88
N GLU A 249 12.49 -9.27 -14.71
CA GLU A 249 13.07 -10.51 -14.19
C GLU A 249 11.99 -11.56 -13.87
N LEU A 250 10.86 -11.15 -13.34
CA LEU A 250 9.70 -12.03 -13.12
C LEU A 250 9.11 -12.57 -14.43
N ARG A 251 9.18 -11.82 -15.54
CA ARG A 251 8.76 -12.27 -16.88
C ARG A 251 9.72 -13.27 -17.51
N VAL A 252 11.01 -13.15 -17.24
CA VAL A 252 12.04 -14.08 -17.79
C VAL A 252 12.04 -15.41 -17.06
N GLN A 253 11.68 -15.47 -15.79
CA GLN A 253 11.55 -16.72 -15.02
C GLN A 253 10.25 -17.48 -15.32
N ALA A 254 9.32 -16.90 -16.06
CA ALA A 254 8.04 -17.51 -16.45
C ALA A 254 8.06 -18.12 -17.87
N GLN A 255 9.21 -18.12 -18.55
CA GLN A 255 9.50 -18.84 -19.81
C GLN A 255 10.31 -20.11 -19.54
#